data_9d3afaad6967a610208e0b2b4a147d7f
#
_entry.id   9d3afaad6967a610208e0b2b4a147d7f
#
_cell.length_a   1.000
_cell.length_b   1.000
_cell.length_c   1.000
_cell.angle_alpha   90.00
_cell.angle_beta   90.00
_cell.angle_gamma   90.00
#
_symmetry.space_group_name_H-M   'P 1'
#
loop_
_entity.id
_entity.type
_entity.pdbx_description
1 polymer ?
#
loop_
_entity_poly.entity_id
_entity_poly.type
_entity_poly.pdbx_seq_one_letter_code
_entity_poly.pdbx_strand_id
1 'polypeptide(L)'
;GDDSAKDGHDGKGGQDGKDGKDGKEGKGGESGNSFDSLLGGHDKLNADDDELRRFLEKQRDDENTDLAEFYERQKEDQNEALARYADAHPGEDISEVKSLIESNQQEQQDAMTDFLSRQRTEEETQIRQYVKDNPQATSREFDAFMSKQRNDQQASYRSFVEEQEKAQSSRIEEFSKAHPDTKTDDVRSLFE
;
A
#
# COMPACT_ATOMS: atom_id res chain seq x y z
N GLY A 1 -64.10 -12.48 -37.97
CA GLY A 1 -63.33 -13.18 -38.92
C GLY A 1 -61.91 -13.13 -38.40
N ASP A 2 -61.52 -14.21 -37.97
CA ASP A 2 -60.53 -15.18 -38.52
C ASP A 2 -59.12 -14.68 -38.34
N ASP A 3 -58.43 -15.36 -37.67
CA ASP A 3 -57.83 -16.67 -37.72
C ASP A 3 -56.32 -16.58 -37.79
N SER A 4 -55.79 -17.41 -36.99
CA SER A 4 -54.69 -18.32 -37.19
C SER A 4 -53.32 -17.80 -36.82
N ALA A 5 -52.86 -18.27 -35.73
CA ALA A 5 -52.24 -19.57 -35.47
C ALA A 5 -50.78 -19.66 -35.90
N LYS A 6 -50.06 -20.15 -34.95
CA LYS A 6 -48.90 -21.06 -35.09
C LYS A 6 -47.57 -20.43 -35.50
N ASP A 7 -46.57 -20.76 -34.94
CA ASP A 7 -45.82 -21.81 -34.30
C ASP A 7 -44.54 -21.20 -33.79
N GLY A 8 -44.11 -21.41 -32.61
CA GLY A 8 -43.49 -22.58 -32.17
C GLY A 8 -42.12 -22.80 -32.82
N HIS A 9 -41.08 -22.30 -32.21
CA HIS A 9 -39.85 -23.05 -32.33
C HIS A 9 -38.94 -22.86 -31.11
N ASP A 10 -38.78 -23.97 -30.51
CA ASP A 10 -37.71 -24.27 -29.56
C ASP A 10 -36.35 -23.80 -30.07
N GLY A 11 -35.73 -22.98 -29.33
CA GLY A 11 -34.32 -22.63 -29.47
C GLY A 11 -33.60 -22.99 -28.19
N LYS A 12 -33.33 -24.26 -28.12
CA LYS A 12 -32.41 -24.91 -27.19
C LYS A 12 -31.01 -24.35 -27.38
N GLY A 13 -30.34 -24.10 -26.27
CA GLY A 13 -28.91 -24.22 -26.29
C GLY A 13 -28.15 -22.92 -26.10
N GLY A 14 -27.45 -22.87 -25.05
CA GLY A 14 -26.49 -21.84 -24.78
C GLY A 14 -26.12 -21.78 -23.33
N GLN A 15 -25.99 -22.94 -22.73
CA GLN A 15 -25.06 -23.11 -21.64
C GLN A 15 -23.66 -22.85 -22.19
N ASP A 16 -23.03 -21.87 -21.66
CA ASP A 16 -21.58 -21.81 -21.45
C ASP A 16 -21.25 -20.49 -20.79
N GLY A 17 -21.73 -20.36 -19.56
CA GLY A 17 -21.13 -19.47 -18.61
C GLY A 17 -19.81 -20.08 -18.19
N LYS A 18 -18.78 -19.90 -19.01
CA LYS A 18 -17.44 -20.18 -18.61
C LYS A 18 -17.05 -19.26 -17.49
N ASP A 19 -16.89 -19.87 -16.34
CA ASP A 19 -16.21 -19.36 -15.18
C ASP A 19 -15.02 -18.51 -15.60
N GLY A 20 -15.17 -17.22 -15.47
CA GLY A 20 -14.09 -16.26 -15.47
C GLY A 20 -13.32 -16.39 -14.17
N LYS A 21 -12.63 -17.49 -14.03
CA LYS A 21 -11.65 -17.74 -13.01
C LYS A 21 -10.32 -17.21 -13.52
N ASP A 22 -10.25 -15.91 -13.70
CA ASP A 22 -9.02 -15.19 -13.77
C ASP A 22 -8.93 -14.28 -12.55
N GLY A 23 -8.91 -14.94 -11.40
CA GLY A 23 -8.13 -14.44 -10.32
C GLY A 23 -6.71 -14.36 -10.83
N LYS A 24 -6.34 -13.21 -11.34
CA LYS A 24 -4.96 -12.86 -11.52
C LYS A 24 -4.35 -13.05 -10.14
N GLU A 25 -3.80 -14.22 -9.93
CA GLU A 25 -2.79 -14.43 -8.93
C GLU A 25 -1.82 -13.28 -9.16
N GLY A 26 -1.85 -12.33 -8.24
CA GLY A 26 -0.81 -11.36 -8.19
C GLY A 26 0.45 -12.20 -8.24
N LYS A 27 1.22 -12.09 -9.30
CA LYS A 27 2.61 -12.47 -9.28
C LYS A 27 3.14 -11.72 -8.08
N GLY A 28 3.16 -12.43 -6.95
CA GLY A 28 4.07 -12.12 -5.91
C GLY A 28 5.38 -12.05 -6.65
N GLY A 29 5.90 -10.84 -6.82
CA GLY A 29 7.15 -10.68 -7.51
C GLY A 29 8.06 -11.69 -6.86
N GLU A 30 8.53 -12.63 -7.63
CA GLU A 30 9.71 -13.36 -7.27
C GLU A 30 10.75 -12.26 -7.07
N SER A 31 10.71 -11.70 -5.88
CA SER A 31 11.77 -10.80 -5.50
C SER A 31 13.01 -11.65 -5.61
N GLY A 32 13.96 -11.19 -6.37
CA GLY A 32 15.27 -11.84 -6.42
C GLY A 32 15.99 -11.83 -5.07
N ASN A 33 15.24 -11.78 -4.01
CA ASN A 33 15.55 -11.86 -2.60
C ASN A 33 15.40 -13.30 -2.10
N SER A 34 15.52 -14.24 -3.01
CA SER A 34 15.55 -15.64 -2.63
C SER A 34 16.87 -15.94 -1.93
N PHE A 35 16.83 -16.95 -1.10
CA PHE A 35 18.01 -17.55 -0.50
C PHE A 35 19.09 -17.83 -1.54
N ASP A 36 18.71 -18.19 -2.77
CA ASP A 36 19.63 -18.45 -3.88
C ASP A 36 20.51 -17.23 -4.22
N SER A 37 20.00 -16.02 -4.10
CA SER A 37 20.77 -14.79 -4.29
C SER A 37 21.86 -14.61 -3.23
N LEU A 38 21.62 -15.06 -2.00
CA LEU A 38 22.60 -15.04 -0.92
C LEU A 38 23.59 -16.18 -0.98
N LEU A 39 23.15 -17.35 -1.49
CA LEU A 39 23.97 -18.54 -1.50
C LEU A 39 25.11 -18.50 -2.50
N GLY A 40 24.98 -17.77 -3.59
CA GLY A 40 26.00 -17.76 -4.65
C GLY A 40 26.36 -19.15 -5.16
N GLY A 41 25.44 -20.12 -5.11
CA GLY A 41 25.65 -21.51 -5.49
C GLY A 41 26.04 -22.46 -4.34
N HIS A 42 25.97 -22.02 -3.09
CA HIS A 42 26.21 -22.82 -1.88
C HIS A 42 24.91 -23.37 -1.30
N ASP A 43 24.97 -24.56 -0.69
CA ASP A 43 23.80 -25.21 -0.07
C ASP A 43 23.40 -24.57 1.29
N LYS A 44 24.27 -23.75 1.85
CA LYS A 44 24.10 -23.14 3.18
C LYS A 44 24.37 -21.65 3.12
N LEU A 45 23.75 -20.94 4.06
CA LEU A 45 23.87 -19.49 4.21
C LEU A 45 25.30 -19.11 4.66
N ASN A 46 26.19 -18.88 3.71
CA ASN A 46 27.57 -18.47 3.93
C ASN A 46 27.90 -17.24 3.06
N ALA A 47 27.08 -16.20 3.21
CA ALA A 47 27.26 -14.96 2.50
C ALA A 47 28.38 -14.13 3.13
N ASP A 48 29.26 -13.57 2.31
CA ASP A 48 30.19 -12.54 2.76
C ASP A 48 29.48 -11.19 2.93
N ASP A 49 30.18 -10.21 3.50
CA ASP A 49 29.60 -8.88 3.76
C ASP A 49 29.17 -8.15 2.48
N ASP A 50 29.87 -8.35 1.36
CA ASP A 50 29.52 -7.71 0.10
C ASP A 50 28.28 -8.33 -0.55
N GLU A 51 28.14 -9.64 -0.48
CA GLU A 51 26.96 -10.36 -0.96
C GLU A 51 25.72 -9.97 -0.13
N LEU A 52 25.88 -9.91 1.17
CA LEU A 52 24.82 -9.50 2.10
C LEU A 52 24.38 -8.06 1.85
N ARG A 53 25.33 -7.16 1.64
CA ARG A 53 25.04 -5.75 1.33
C ARG A 53 24.26 -5.63 0.01
N ARG A 54 24.65 -6.34 -1.04
CA ARG A 54 23.93 -6.35 -2.33
C ARG A 54 22.52 -6.89 -2.21
N PHE A 55 22.35 -7.94 -1.42
CA PHE A 55 21.04 -8.51 -1.11
C PHE A 55 20.15 -7.48 -0.40
N LEU A 56 20.66 -6.79 0.61
CA LEU A 56 19.94 -5.77 1.37
C LEU A 56 19.59 -4.55 0.52
N GLU A 57 20.50 -4.12 -0.36
CA GLU A 57 20.23 -3.02 -1.30
C GLU A 57 19.11 -3.36 -2.27
N LYS A 58 19.12 -4.57 -2.81
CA LYS A 58 18.07 -5.04 -3.71
C LYS A 58 16.72 -5.13 -2.99
N GLN A 59 16.71 -5.64 -1.77
CA GLN A 59 15.50 -5.71 -0.95
C GLN A 59 14.94 -4.32 -0.66
N ARG A 60 15.78 -3.35 -0.39
CA ARG A 60 15.41 -1.96 -0.18
C ARG A 60 14.68 -1.37 -1.38
N ASP A 61 15.17 -1.62 -2.59
CA ASP A 61 14.59 -1.09 -3.82
C ASP A 61 13.20 -1.68 -4.11
N ASP A 62 12.97 -2.94 -3.71
CA ASP A 62 11.71 -3.65 -3.95
C ASP A 62 10.60 -3.29 -2.93
N GLU A 63 10.94 -2.88 -1.70
CA GLU A 63 9.99 -2.78 -0.58
C GLU A 63 9.28 -1.42 -0.43
N ASN A 64 9.84 -0.34 -0.95
CA ASN A 64 9.37 1.02 -0.65
C ASN A 64 8.20 1.50 -1.51
N THR A 65 7.74 0.70 -2.46
CA THR A 65 6.87 1.18 -3.53
C THR A 65 5.40 1.27 -3.11
N ASP A 66 4.88 0.29 -2.36
CA ASP A 66 3.44 0.17 -2.12
C ASP A 66 2.88 1.27 -1.22
N LEU A 67 3.56 1.59 -0.12
CA LEU A 67 3.12 2.63 0.81
C LEU A 67 3.23 4.01 0.18
N ALA A 68 4.31 4.27 -0.56
CA ALA A 68 4.51 5.53 -1.28
C ALA A 68 3.44 5.73 -2.36
N GLU A 69 3.11 4.69 -3.12
CA GLU A 69 2.03 4.73 -4.13
C GLU A 69 0.66 4.95 -3.50
N PHE A 70 0.41 4.34 -2.35
CA PHE A 70 -0.83 4.54 -1.61
C PHE A 70 -1.04 6.01 -1.24
N TYR A 71 -0.04 6.66 -0.66
CA TYR A 71 -0.13 8.08 -0.29
C TYR A 71 -0.12 9.01 -1.49
N GLU A 72 0.56 8.66 -2.56
CA GLU A 72 0.52 9.47 -3.80
C GLU A 72 -0.88 9.45 -4.42
N ARG A 73 -1.54 8.29 -4.49
CA ARG A 73 -2.93 8.19 -4.95
C ARG A 73 -3.89 8.95 -4.04
N GLN A 74 -3.69 8.85 -2.74
CA GLN A 74 -4.50 9.58 -1.77
C GLN A 74 -4.37 11.09 -1.95
N LYS A 75 -3.17 11.58 -2.20
CA LYS A 75 -2.89 12.99 -2.51
C LYS A 75 -3.60 13.45 -3.79
N GLU A 76 -3.54 12.65 -4.85
CA GLU A 76 -4.24 12.94 -6.11
C GLU A 76 -5.76 13.01 -5.89
N ASP A 77 -6.34 12.05 -5.18
CA ASP A 77 -7.77 12.01 -4.87
C ASP A 77 -8.20 13.23 -4.03
N GLN A 78 -7.40 13.61 -3.05
CA GLN A 78 -7.65 14.79 -2.21
C GLN A 78 -7.56 16.09 -3.03
N ASN A 79 -6.61 16.20 -3.93
CA ASN A 79 -6.47 17.37 -4.81
C ASN A 79 -7.65 17.50 -5.77
N GLU A 80 -8.15 16.40 -6.32
CA GLU A 80 -9.36 16.37 -7.14
C GLU A 80 -10.61 16.74 -6.32
N ALA A 81 -10.72 16.20 -5.11
CA ALA A 81 -11.81 16.53 -4.18
C ALA A 81 -11.81 18.01 -3.81
N LEU A 82 -10.63 18.60 -3.58
CA LEU A 82 -10.47 20.03 -3.31
C LEU A 82 -10.93 20.88 -4.49
N ALA A 83 -10.59 20.48 -5.72
CA ALA A 83 -11.04 21.19 -6.93
C ALA A 83 -12.56 21.17 -7.03
N ARG A 84 -13.21 20.04 -6.78
CA ARG A 84 -14.68 19.93 -6.74
C ARG A 84 -15.30 20.77 -5.62
N TYR A 85 -14.67 20.82 -4.47
CA TYR A 85 -15.09 21.65 -3.34
C TYR A 85 -15.05 23.13 -3.72
N ALA A 86 -13.99 23.58 -4.36
CA ALA A 86 -13.86 24.95 -4.85
C ALA A 86 -14.96 25.33 -5.85
N ASP A 87 -15.29 24.43 -6.76
CA ASP A 87 -16.36 24.62 -7.74
C ASP A 87 -17.76 24.69 -7.10
N ALA A 88 -17.96 23.94 -6.02
CA ALA A 88 -19.21 23.92 -5.25
C ALA A 88 -19.36 25.11 -4.32
N HIS A 89 -18.31 25.86 -4.03
CA HIS A 89 -18.28 27.01 -3.13
C HIS A 89 -17.77 28.27 -3.85
N PRO A 90 -18.41 28.71 -4.96
CA PRO A 90 -17.96 29.86 -5.73
C PRO A 90 -18.06 31.14 -4.90
N GLY A 91 -17.00 31.93 -4.91
CA GLY A 91 -16.92 33.19 -4.17
C GLY A 91 -16.54 33.04 -2.67
N GLU A 92 -16.37 31.81 -2.20
CA GLU A 92 -15.83 31.56 -0.86
C GLU A 92 -14.30 31.47 -0.88
N ASP A 93 -13.68 31.95 0.18
CA ASP A 93 -12.24 31.80 0.38
C ASP A 93 -11.95 30.38 0.93
N ILE A 94 -11.35 29.55 0.08
CA ILE A 94 -10.99 28.17 0.41
C ILE A 94 -9.52 28.01 0.83
N SER A 95 -8.79 29.10 0.99
CA SER A 95 -7.34 29.06 1.26
C SER A 95 -6.99 28.30 2.54
N GLU A 96 -7.82 28.38 3.58
CA GLU A 96 -7.59 27.67 4.85
C GLU A 96 -7.85 26.17 4.73
N VAL A 97 -8.88 25.76 3.98
CA VAL A 97 -9.15 24.36 3.66
C VAL A 97 -8.02 23.76 2.82
N LYS A 98 -7.56 24.50 1.82
CA LYS A 98 -6.41 24.13 1.00
C LYS A 98 -5.15 23.96 1.85
N SER A 99 -4.89 24.89 2.76
CA SER A 99 -3.75 24.85 3.68
C SER A 99 -3.82 23.62 4.61
N LEU A 100 -5.00 23.26 5.08
CA LEU A 100 -5.21 22.05 5.88
C LEU A 100 -4.81 20.78 5.10
N ILE A 101 -5.27 20.67 3.87
CA ILE A 101 -4.96 19.52 3.01
C ILE A 101 -3.47 19.45 2.72
N GLU A 102 -2.85 20.56 2.32
CA GLU A 102 -1.42 20.60 2.02
C GLU A 102 -0.56 20.29 3.24
N SER A 103 -0.92 20.85 4.39
CA SER A 103 -0.24 20.59 5.67
C SER A 103 -0.37 19.13 6.08
N ASN A 104 -1.54 18.53 5.96
CA ASN A 104 -1.76 17.12 6.25
C ASN A 104 -0.94 16.22 5.34
N GLN A 105 -0.92 16.51 4.04
CA GLN A 105 -0.12 15.77 3.05
C GLN A 105 1.38 15.85 3.37
N GLN A 106 1.86 17.02 3.75
CA GLN A 106 3.28 17.21 4.10
C GLN A 106 3.64 16.45 5.37
N GLU A 107 2.81 16.50 6.40
CA GLU A 107 3.05 15.77 7.64
C GLU A 107 3.01 14.25 7.43
N GLN A 108 2.09 13.76 6.59
CA GLN A 108 2.04 12.34 6.21
C GLN A 108 3.28 11.92 5.42
N GLN A 109 3.74 12.76 4.50
CA GLN A 109 4.96 12.50 3.73
C GLN A 109 6.19 12.41 4.63
N ASP A 110 6.34 13.34 5.57
CA ASP A 110 7.45 13.36 6.51
C ASP A 110 7.41 12.14 7.45
N ALA A 111 6.23 11.79 7.95
CA ALA A 111 6.02 10.63 8.79
C ALA A 111 6.33 9.32 8.04
N MET A 112 5.91 9.22 6.78
CA MET A 112 6.18 8.06 5.93
C MET A 112 7.68 7.89 5.66
N THR A 113 8.38 8.98 5.35
CA THR A 113 9.83 8.96 5.13
C THR A 113 10.58 8.46 6.37
N ASP A 114 10.23 8.97 7.54
CA ASP A 114 10.78 8.53 8.82
C ASP A 114 10.48 7.07 9.11
N PHE A 115 9.23 6.66 8.91
CA PHE A 115 8.78 5.29 9.14
C PHE A 115 9.53 4.30 8.25
N LEU A 116 9.61 4.56 6.95
CA LEU A 116 10.31 3.69 6.00
C LEU A 116 11.81 3.60 6.30
N SER A 117 12.43 4.71 6.70
CA SER A 117 13.83 4.72 7.11
C SER A 117 14.10 3.84 8.34
N ARG A 118 13.25 3.93 9.37
CA ARG A 118 13.35 3.09 10.57
C ARG A 118 13.08 1.62 10.27
N GLN A 119 12.06 1.32 9.48
CA GLN A 119 11.74 -0.05 9.06
C GLN A 119 12.91 -0.69 8.32
N ARG A 120 13.52 0.03 7.42
CA ARG A 120 14.69 -0.43 6.67
C ARG A 120 15.86 -0.76 7.58
N THR A 121 16.19 0.13 8.50
CA THR A 121 17.27 -0.09 9.47
C THR A 121 17.01 -1.31 10.34
N GLU A 122 15.80 -1.47 10.81
CA GLU A 122 15.40 -2.62 11.62
C GLU A 122 15.49 -3.94 10.85
N GLU A 123 14.98 -3.97 9.63
CA GLU A 123 15.05 -5.16 8.76
C GLU A 123 16.48 -5.56 8.43
N GLU A 124 17.31 -4.60 8.04
CA GLU A 124 18.72 -4.85 7.77
C GLU A 124 19.43 -5.42 9.00
N THR A 125 19.16 -4.85 10.15
CA THR A 125 19.74 -5.32 11.42
C THR A 125 19.31 -6.76 11.71
N GLN A 126 18.04 -7.08 11.55
CA GLN A 126 17.51 -8.43 11.78
C GLN A 126 18.07 -9.45 10.80
N ILE A 127 18.18 -9.10 9.53
CA ILE A 127 18.74 -9.99 8.50
C ILE A 127 20.22 -10.24 8.79
N ARG A 128 21.00 -9.21 9.08
CA ARG A 128 22.42 -9.34 9.42
C ARG A 128 22.62 -10.23 10.64
N GLN A 129 21.79 -10.05 11.64
CA GLN A 129 21.86 -10.85 12.88
C GLN A 129 21.51 -12.31 12.60
N TYR A 130 20.46 -12.54 11.80
CA TYR A 130 20.07 -13.91 11.42
C TYR A 130 21.20 -14.64 10.66
N VAL A 131 21.81 -13.99 9.68
CA VAL A 131 22.91 -14.54 8.91
C VAL A 131 24.12 -14.87 9.80
N LYS A 132 24.43 -13.98 10.73
CA LYS A 132 25.51 -14.17 11.69
C LYS A 132 25.27 -15.35 12.64
N ASP A 133 24.04 -15.46 13.13
CA ASP A 133 23.68 -16.47 14.14
C ASP A 133 23.41 -17.85 13.51
N ASN A 134 23.09 -17.89 12.23
CA ASN A 134 22.67 -19.09 11.52
C ASN A 134 23.46 -19.35 10.23
N PRO A 135 24.80 -19.48 10.29
CA PRO A 135 25.63 -19.67 9.09
C PRO A 135 25.36 -21.01 8.40
N GLN A 136 24.69 -21.95 9.09
CA GLN A 136 24.33 -23.27 8.58
C GLN A 136 22.85 -23.37 8.17
N ALA A 137 22.12 -22.25 8.16
CA ALA A 137 20.71 -22.25 7.80
C ALA A 137 20.50 -22.80 6.38
N THR A 138 19.46 -23.60 6.24
CA THR A 138 18.99 -24.10 4.95
C THR A 138 18.17 -23.03 4.22
N SER A 139 17.95 -23.24 2.90
CA SER A 139 17.07 -22.35 2.11
C SER A 139 15.67 -22.25 2.69
N ARG A 140 15.13 -23.36 3.18
CA ARG A 140 13.79 -23.40 3.81
C ARG A 140 13.75 -22.56 5.09
N GLU A 141 14.76 -22.65 5.93
CA GLU A 141 14.85 -21.90 7.17
C GLU A 141 14.98 -20.38 6.91
N PHE A 142 15.80 -20.00 5.94
CA PHE A 142 15.95 -18.62 5.55
C PHE A 142 14.66 -18.07 4.92
N ASP A 143 14.02 -18.81 4.03
CA ASP A 143 12.73 -18.42 3.43
C ASP A 143 11.63 -18.26 4.48
N ALA A 144 11.60 -19.13 5.50
CA ALA A 144 10.68 -18.98 6.63
C ALA A 144 10.95 -17.72 7.44
N PHE A 145 12.21 -17.41 7.68
CA PHE A 145 12.61 -16.15 8.32
C PHE A 145 12.20 -14.93 7.51
N MET A 146 12.43 -14.92 6.22
CA MET A 146 12.04 -13.82 5.33
C MET A 146 10.53 -13.67 5.21
N SER A 147 9.79 -14.77 5.22
CA SER A 147 8.32 -14.75 5.22
C SER A 147 7.77 -14.11 6.50
N LYS A 148 8.35 -14.46 7.64
CA LYS A 148 8.00 -13.84 8.92
C LYS A 148 8.28 -12.34 8.90
N GLN A 149 9.43 -11.93 8.40
CA GLN A 149 9.77 -10.51 8.26
C GLN A 149 8.77 -9.75 7.40
N ARG A 150 8.36 -10.32 6.26
CA ARG A 150 7.34 -9.70 5.39
C ARG A 150 6.00 -9.56 6.10
N ASN A 151 5.59 -10.55 6.89
CA ASN A 151 4.35 -10.49 7.66
C ASN A 151 4.41 -9.42 8.74
N ASP A 152 5.52 -9.32 9.45
CA ASP A 152 5.75 -8.30 10.48
C ASP A 152 5.77 -6.90 9.86
N GLN A 153 6.37 -6.75 8.69
CA GLN A 153 6.41 -5.51 7.93
C GLN A 153 5.01 -5.07 7.49
N GLN A 154 4.19 -5.98 6.98
CA GLN A 154 2.80 -5.68 6.60
C GLN A 154 1.97 -5.24 7.81
N ALA A 155 2.16 -5.88 8.95
CA ALA A 155 1.50 -5.48 10.19
C ALA A 155 1.94 -4.07 10.64
N SER A 156 3.21 -3.75 10.52
CA SER A 156 3.76 -2.42 10.80
C SER A 156 3.19 -1.35 9.86
N TYR A 157 3.04 -1.67 8.58
CA TYR A 157 2.44 -0.76 7.59
C TYR A 157 0.97 -0.47 7.92
N ARG A 158 0.21 -1.48 8.31
CA ARG A 158 -1.19 -1.29 8.74
C ARG A 158 -1.28 -0.39 9.98
N SER A 159 -0.44 -0.63 10.96
CA SER A 159 -0.38 0.21 12.16
C SER A 159 -0.01 1.65 11.85
N PHE A 160 0.93 1.85 10.94
CA PHE A 160 1.32 3.18 10.47
C PHE A 160 0.14 3.90 9.79
N VAL A 161 -0.55 3.25 8.88
CA VAL A 161 -1.72 3.82 8.19
C VAL A 161 -2.83 4.18 9.19
N GLU A 162 -3.12 3.31 10.16
CA GLU A 162 -4.11 3.58 11.21
C GLU A 162 -3.71 4.79 12.07
N GLU A 163 -2.45 4.91 12.44
CA GLU A 163 -1.95 6.07 13.20
C GLU A 163 -2.06 7.37 12.39
N GLN A 164 -1.77 7.32 11.09
CA GLN A 164 -1.93 8.47 10.20
C GLN A 164 -3.39 8.88 10.03
N GLU A 165 -4.32 7.93 9.96
CA GLU A 165 -5.76 8.20 9.93
C GLU A 165 -6.23 8.89 11.21
N LYS A 166 -5.76 8.45 12.37
CA LYS A 166 -6.07 9.09 13.65
C LYS A 166 -5.51 10.52 13.72
N ALA A 167 -4.28 10.72 13.28
CA ALA A 167 -3.66 12.04 13.24
C ALA A 167 -4.41 12.98 12.29
N GLN A 168 -4.83 12.50 11.14
CA GLN A 168 -5.64 13.23 10.18
C GLN A 168 -6.99 13.63 10.77
N SER A 169 -7.69 12.72 11.44
CA SER A 169 -8.96 13.01 12.11
C SER A 169 -8.81 14.08 13.18
N SER A 170 -7.72 14.04 13.95
CA SER A 170 -7.42 15.07 14.95
C SER A 170 -7.18 16.46 14.34
N ARG A 171 -6.48 16.51 13.20
CA ARG A 171 -6.25 17.76 12.46
C ARG A 171 -7.55 18.37 11.93
N ILE A 172 -8.45 17.52 11.42
CA ILE A 172 -9.77 17.94 10.95
C ILE A 172 -10.61 18.49 12.11
N GLU A 173 -10.60 17.83 13.26
CA GLU A 173 -11.31 18.29 14.45
C GLU A 173 -10.78 19.63 14.96
N GLU A 174 -9.47 19.82 15.02
CA GLU A 174 -8.85 21.09 15.40
C GLU A 174 -9.22 22.21 14.43
N PHE A 175 -9.17 21.92 13.13
CA PHE A 175 -9.62 22.85 12.09
C PHE A 175 -11.07 23.26 12.28
N SER A 176 -11.96 22.32 12.56
CA SER A 176 -13.39 22.58 12.76
C SER A 176 -13.65 23.46 13.98
N LYS A 177 -12.89 23.28 15.05
CA LYS A 177 -12.96 24.15 16.23
C LYS A 177 -12.52 25.57 15.94
N ALA A 178 -11.50 25.73 15.10
CA ALA A 178 -10.98 27.04 14.71
C ALA A 178 -11.85 27.75 13.64
N HIS A 179 -12.67 26.98 12.90
CA HIS A 179 -13.49 27.45 11.78
C HIS A 179 -14.94 26.98 11.94
N PRO A 180 -15.68 27.50 12.93
CA PRO A 180 -17.04 27.02 13.25
C PRO A 180 -18.08 27.27 12.15
N ASP A 181 -17.80 28.19 11.22
CA ASP A 181 -18.65 28.48 10.07
C ASP A 181 -18.46 27.50 8.91
N THR A 182 -17.42 26.68 8.94
CA THR A 182 -17.15 25.64 7.93
C THR A 182 -17.76 24.33 8.39
N LYS A 183 -18.52 23.68 7.50
CA LYS A 183 -19.12 22.37 7.79
C LYS A 183 -18.03 21.29 7.89
N THR A 184 -17.91 20.68 9.04
CA THR A 184 -16.94 19.63 9.33
C THR A 184 -17.07 18.44 8.39
N ASP A 185 -18.30 18.01 8.11
CA ASP A 185 -18.55 16.87 7.23
C ASP A 185 -18.08 17.11 5.78
N ASP A 186 -18.24 18.34 5.29
CA ASP A 186 -17.78 18.74 3.95
C ASP A 186 -16.23 18.71 3.89
N VAL A 187 -15.58 19.16 4.94
CA VAL A 187 -14.11 19.11 5.03
C VAL A 187 -13.62 17.67 5.17
N ARG A 188 -14.25 16.88 6.03
CA ARG A 188 -13.88 15.48 6.24
C ARG A 188 -13.97 14.65 4.97
N SER A 189 -14.98 14.88 4.15
CA SER A 189 -15.15 14.17 2.87
C SER A 189 -14.04 14.45 1.85
N LEU A 190 -13.27 15.53 2.04
CA LEU A 190 -12.09 15.80 1.18
C LEU A 190 -10.94 14.83 1.42
N PHE A 191 -10.93 14.16 2.55
CA PHE A 191 -9.86 13.23 2.97
C PHE A 191 -10.23 11.75 2.80
N GLU A 192 -11.45 11.45 2.43
CA GLU A 192 -11.95 10.08 2.24
C GLU A 192 -11.76 9.54 0.82
#